data_6d1462d4124f0bae1791c692a4e0af3f
#
_entry.id   6d1462d4124f0bae1791c692a4e0af3f
#
_cell.length_a   1.000
_cell.length_b   1.000
_cell.length_c   1.000
_cell.angle_alpha   90.00
_cell.angle_beta   90.00
_cell.angle_gamma   90.00
#
_symmetry.space_group_name_H-M   'P 1'
#
loop_
_entity.id
_entity.type
_entity.pdbx_description
1 polymer ?
#
loop_
_entity_poly.entity_id
_entity_poly.type
_entity_poly.pdbx_seq_one_letter_code
_entity_poly.pdbx_strand_id
1 'polypeptide(L)'
;MMIYYDYILNRQNLSSLTAKEQDLFFFLLYSLEEDGVIENVEYKLVKEYIFDPSYSNKRVEETLKSLVSKLEKMVFVKEDGEEVPFNILTNLTINSNDKSFGIELNKDFDYLIKELYNKKRKAKCFFDLRIFFKIKGKYTKNLYRLLMTFCTTGEMEFRESLLIERLGIDEKLPYSRKQKKVIDELEKMKDLFVDFEYKVVRKGAGARKYQLNWDANATKRFNNLRV
;
A
#
# COMPACT_ATOMS: atom_id res chain seq x y z
N MET A 1 2.38 0.46 -14.99
CA MET A 1 1.23 0.97 -14.20
C MET A 1 1.79 1.75 -13.02
N MET A 2 2.14 3.04 -13.23
CA MET A 2 2.68 3.87 -12.16
C MET A 2 1.53 4.52 -11.40
N ILE A 3 1.47 4.32 -10.09
CA ILE A 3 0.56 5.05 -9.21
C ILE A 3 1.31 6.19 -8.51
N TYR A 4 0.63 7.32 -8.39
CA TYR A 4 1.11 8.52 -7.69
C TYR A 4 0.10 8.88 -6.59
N TYR A 5 0.59 9.13 -5.38
CA TYR A 5 -0.28 9.46 -4.25
C TYR A 5 0.46 10.25 -3.16
N ASP A 6 -0.27 10.85 -2.24
CA ASP A 6 0.34 11.56 -1.12
C ASP A 6 0.95 10.56 -0.12
N TYR A 7 2.15 10.87 0.37
CA TYR A 7 2.90 10.03 1.32
C TYR A 7 2.14 9.76 2.63
N ILE A 8 1.16 10.60 2.99
CA ILE A 8 0.32 10.42 4.17
C ILE A 8 -0.40 9.07 4.12
N LEU A 9 -0.75 8.59 2.92
CA LEU A 9 -1.36 7.28 2.75
C LEU A 9 -0.43 6.14 3.24
N ASN A 10 0.89 6.31 3.18
CA ASN A 10 1.84 5.33 3.71
C ASN A 10 1.97 5.35 5.24
N ARG A 11 1.51 6.42 5.89
CA ARG A 11 1.40 6.46 7.35
C ARG A 11 0.22 5.63 7.85
N GLN A 12 -0.74 5.32 6.98
CA GLN A 12 -1.91 4.53 7.36
C GLN A 12 -1.53 3.05 7.51
N ASN A 13 -1.98 2.48 8.62
CA ASN A 13 -1.79 1.06 8.88
C ASN A 13 -2.83 0.24 8.11
N LEU A 14 -2.46 -0.26 6.92
CA LEU A 14 -3.32 -1.12 6.11
C LEU A 14 -3.22 -2.61 6.49
N SER A 15 -2.75 -2.95 7.69
CA SER A 15 -2.54 -4.34 8.11
C SER A 15 -3.82 -5.15 8.30
N SER A 16 -4.96 -4.48 8.47
CA SER A 16 -6.27 -5.12 8.46
C SER A 16 -6.63 -5.70 7.09
N LEU A 17 -6.04 -5.15 6.02
CA LEU A 17 -6.21 -5.64 4.66
C LEU A 17 -5.32 -6.87 4.41
N THR A 18 -5.85 -7.86 3.73
CA THR A 18 -5.06 -8.95 3.16
C THR A 18 -4.18 -8.44 2.02
N ALA A 19 -3.19 -9.22 1.58
CA ALA A 19 -2.34 -8.83 0.46
C ALA A 19 -3.17 -8.57 -0.82
N LYS A 20 -4.23 -9.34 -1.07
CA LYS A 20 -5.11 -9.18 -2.23
C LYS A 20 -6.03 -7.95 -2.12
N GLU A 21 -6.50 -7.64 -0.93
CA GLU A 21 -7.26 -6.40 -0.70
C GLU A 21 -6.36 -5.17 -0.86
N GLN A 22 -5.08 -5.24 -0.49
CA GLN A 22 -4.13 -4.15 -0.77
C GLN A 22 -3.88 -4.01 -2.28
N ASP A 23 -3.73 -5.12 -3.02
CA ASP A 23 -3.61 -5.07 -4.48
C ASP A 23 -4.82 -4.38 -5.10
N LEU A 24 -6.02 -4.81 -4.70
CA LEU A 24 -7.27 -4.26 -5.19
C LEU A 24 -7.42 -2.78 -4.83
N PHE A 25 -7.09 -2.40 -3.60
CA PHE A 25 -7.15 -1.01 -3.16
C PHE A 25 -6.29 -0.09 -4.05
N PHE A 26 -5.02 -0.44 -4.27
CA PHE A 26 -4.14 0.38 -5.09
C PHE A 26 -4.48 0.31 -6.59
N PHE A 27 -5.03 -0.80 -7.07
CA PHE A 27 -5.57 -0.89 -8.42
C PHE A 27 -6.75 0.06 -8.62
N LEU A 28 -7.69 0.10 -7.67
CA LEU A 28 -8.81 1.02 -7.71
C LEU A 28 -8.35 2.48 -7.71
N LEU A 29 -7.44 2.85 -6.81
CA LEU A 29 -6.89 4.20 -6.77
C LEU A 29 -6.17 4.59 -8.08
N TYR A 30 -5.52 3.65 -8.74
CA TYR A 30 -4.88 3.86 -10.04
C TYR A 30 -5.92 4.02 -11.16
N SER A 31 -7.03 3.32 -11.08
CA SER A 31 -8.07 3.29 -12.12
C SER A 31 -9.07 4.45 -12.00
N LEU A 32 -8.99 5.25 -10.93
CA LEU A 32 -9.85 6.43 -10.77
C LEU A 32 -9.61 7.42 -11.89
N GLU A 33 -10.68 7.85 -12.53
CA GLU A 33 -10.67 8.92 -13.53
C GLU A 33 -10.58 10.31 -12.86
N GLU A 34 -10.47 11.37 -13.65
CA GLU A 34 -10.33 12.74 -13.12
C GLU A 34 -11.51 13.18 -12.23
N ASP A 35 -12.70 12.68 -12.48
CA ASP A 35 -13.91 12.92 -11.67
C ASP A 35 -13.95 12.09 -10.36
N GLY A 36 -13.05 11.11 -10.23
CA GLY A 36 -12.95 10.22 -9.06
C GLY A 36 -13.99 9.12 -9.05
N VAL A 37 -14.53 8.79 -10.19
CA VAL A 37 -15.49 7.71 -10.38
C VAL A 37 -14.85 6.62 -11.22
N ILE A 38 -15.11 5.38 -10.88
CA ILE A 38 -14.84 4.22 -11.72
C ILE A 38 -16.19 3.64 -12.09
N GLU A 39 -16.52 3.66 -13.37
CA GLU A 39 -17.73 3.03 -13.87
C GLU A 39 -17.41 1.72 -14.60
N ASN A 40 -18.23 0.71 -14.38
CA ASN A 40 -18.25 -0.53 -15.18
C ASN A 40 -16.91 -1.26 -15.32
N VAL A 41 -16.12 -1.34 -14.25
CA VAL A 41 -14.91 -2.16 -14.27
C VAL A 41 -15.28 -3.64 -14.36
N GLU A 42 -14.89 -4.28 -15.44
CA GLU A 42 -15.10 -5.71 -15.62
C GLU A 42 -14.29 -6.55 -14.62
N TYR A 43 -14.90 -7.57 -14.06
CA TYR A 43 -14.19 -8.55 -13.21
C TYR A 43 -13.04 -9.23 -13.94
N LYS A 44 -13.12 -9.38 -15.27
CA LYS A 44 -12.06 -9.94 -16.09
C LYS A 44 -10.76 -9.14 -15.95
N LEU A 45 -10.84 -7.81 -16.00
CA LEU A 45 -9.69 -6.90 -15.85
C LEU A 45 -9.04 -7.08 -14.48
N VAL A 46 -9.85 -7.09 -13.43
CA VAL A 46 -9.35 -7.28 -12.05
C VAL A 46 -8.67 -8.65 -11.87
N LYS A 47 -9.23 -9.70 -12.50
CA LYS A 47 -8.62 -11.04 -12.47
C LYS A 47 -7.29 -11.08 -13.19
N GLU A 48 -7.18 -10.42 -14.33
CA GLU A 48 -5.96 -10.39 -15.12
C GLU A 48 -4.79 -9.76 -14.37
N TYR A 49 -5.04 -8.67 -13.63
CA TYR A 49 -3.97 -7.93 -12.95
C TYR A 49 -3.71 -8.38 -11.51
N ILE A 50 -4.74 -8.78 -10.79
CA ILE A 50 -4.67 -8.98 -9.33
C ILE A 50 -4.87 -10.43 -8.92
N PHE A 51 -5.84 -11.09 -9.52
CA PHE A 51 -6.23 -12.44 -9.16
C PHE A 51 -5.74 -13.44 -10.22
N ASP A 52 -5.91 -14.69 -9.94
CA ASP A 52 -5.78 -15.76 -10.94
C ASP A 52 -7.05 -15.79 -11.82
N PRO A 53 -6.96 -16.03 -13.14
CA PRO A 53 -8.13 -16.16 -14.00
C PRO A 53 -9.17 -17.18 -13.54
N SER A 54 -8.75 -18.19 -12.77
CA SER A 54 -9.64 -19.20 -12.16
C SER A 54 -10.52 -18.67 -11.04
N TYR A 55 -10.27 -17.45 -10.54
CA TYR A 55 -11.09 -16.85 -9.49
C TYR A 55 -12.53 -16.66 -9.95
N SER A 56 -13.51 -17.10 -9.13
CA SER A 56 -14.92 -16.86 -9.43
C SER A 56 -15.27 -15.37 -9.30
N ASN A 57 -16.25 -14.91 -10.07
CA ASN A 57 -16.77 -13.53 -9.95
C ASN A 57 -17.26 -13.24 -8.52
N LYS A 58 -17.96 -14.22 -7.92
CA LYS A 58 -18.44 -14.12 -6.53
C LYS A 58 -17.30 -13.79 -5.56
N ARG A 59 -16.13 -14.40 -5.73
CA ARG A 59 -14.98 -14.15 -4.86
C ARG A 59 -14.36 -12.77 -5.09
N VAL A 60 -14.43 -12.23 -6.31
CA VAL A 60 -14.05 -10.84 -6.59
C VAL A 60 -15.01 -9.89 -5.85
N GLU A 61 -16.31 -10.12 -5.94
CA GLU A 61 -17.33 -9.33 -5.23
C GLU A 61 -17.16 -9.37 -3.71
N GLU A 62 -16.93 -10.55 -3.15
CA GLU A 62 -16.66 -10.72 -1.71
C GLU A 62 -15.42 -9.95 -1.27
N THR A 63 -14.36 -9.94 -2.10
CA THR A 63 -13.14 -9.18 -1.80
C THR A 63 -13.37 -7.67 -1.88
N LEU A 64 -14.14 -7.19 -2.86
CA LEU A 64 -14.53 -5.77 -2.97
C LEU A 64 -15.34 -5.32 -1.75
N LYS A 65 -16.37 -6.06 -1.39
CA LYS A 65 -17.21 -5.77 -0.20
C LYS A 65 -16.40 -5.78 1.09
N SER A 66 -15.50 -6.77 1.24
CA SER A 66 -14.61 -6.88 2.39
C SER A 66 -13.64 -5.70 2.46
N LEU A 67 -13.07 -5.27 1.33
CA LEU A 67 -12.17 -4.13 1.26
C LEU A 67 -12.88 -2.85 1.74
N VAL A 68 -14.01 -2.50 1.15
CA VAL A 68 -14.77 -1.28 1.51
C VAL A 68 -15.15 -1.31 2.99
N SER A 69 -15.75 -2.42 3.47
CA SER A 69 -16.14 -2.57 4.88
C SER A 69 -14.96 -2.49 5.87
N LYS A 70 -13.75 -2.90 5.46
CA LYS A 70 -12.56 -2.76 6.31
C LYS A 70 -12.03 -1.33 6.31
N LEU A 71 -12.03 -0.66 5.15
CA LEU A 71 -11.62 0.74 5.06
C LEU A 71 -12.53 1.63 5.92
N GLU A 72 -13.84 1.47 5.87
CA GLU A 72 -14.80 2.22 6.69
C GLU A 72 -14.57 2.08 8.21
N LYS A 73 -14.02 0.94 8.64
CA LYS A 73 -13.70 0.69 10.06
C LYS A 73 -12.32 1.18 10.48
N MET A 74 -11.52 1.64 9.54
CA MET A 74 -10.20 2.19 9.82
C MET A 74 -10.30 3.66 10.18
N VAL A 75 -9.32 4.12 10.95
CA VAL A 75 -9.12 5.53 11.26
C VAL A 75 -7.99 6.06 10.36
N PHE A 76 -8.25 7.17 9.71
CA PHE A 76 -7.26 7.90 8.94
C PHE A 76 -6.75 9.07 9.78
N VAL A 77 -5.43 9.16 9.95
CA VAL A 77 -4.79 10.27 10.65
C VAL A 77 -4.29 11.28 9.63
N LYS A 78 -4.90 12.46 9.60
CA LYS A 78 -4.52 13.58 8.73
C LYS A 78 -3.14 14.14 9.09
N GLU A 79 -2.64 15.08 8.29
CA GLU A 79 -1.32 15.70 8.50
C GLU A 79 -1.25 16.50 9.81
N ASP A 80 -2.33 17.14 10.21
CA ASP A 80 -2.49 17.89 11.45
C ASP A 80 -2.76 17.03 12.70
N GLY A 81 -2.90 15.70 12.51
CA GLY A 81 -3.19 14.74 13.57
C GLY A 81 -4.67 14.49 13.82
N GLU A 82 -5.58 15.13 13.08
CA GLU A 82 -7.01 14.84 13.16
C GLU A 82 -7.29 13.40 12.72
N GLU A 83 -8.11 12.70 13.50
CA GLU A 83 -8.56 11.34 13.22
C GLU A 83 -9.95 11.35 12.59
N VAL A 84 -10.08 10.76 11.40
CA VAL A 84 -11.35 10.65 10.68
C VAL A 84 -11.58 9.22 10.21
N PRO A 85 -12.83 8.77 9.97
CA PRO A 85 -13.09 7.48 9.33
C PRO A 85 -12.42 7.39 7.95
N PHE A 86 -11.75 6.27 7.66
CA PHE A 86 -11.06 6.07 6.38
C PHE A 86 -12.01 5.52 5.31
N ASN A 87 -13.08 6.22 5.04
CA ASN A 87 -14.06 5.90 4.00
C ASN A 87 -13.65 6.48 2.64
N ILE A 88 -12.40 6.25 2.23
CA ILE A 88 -11.83 6.78 0.99
C ILE A 88 -12.55 6.28 -0.27
N LEU A 89 -13.09 5.06 -0.25
CA LEU A 89 -13.88 4.47 -1.33
C LEU A 89 -15.34 4.36 -0.89
N THR A 90 -16.24 4.89 -1.70
CA THR A 90 -17.69 4.95 -1.42
C THR A 90 -18.50 4.45 -2.61
N ASN A 91 -19.82 4.35 -2.42
CA ASN A 91 -20.77 4.06 -3.50
C ASN A 91 -20.42 2.83 -4.34
N LEU A 92 -20.00 1.75 -3.67
CA LEU A 92 -19.73 0.47 -4.35
C LEU A 92 -21.04 -0.08 -4.96
N THR A 93 -21.09 -0.09 -6.28
CA THR A 93 -22.19 -0.71 -7.06
C THR A 93 -21.71 -2.01 -7.68
N ILE A 94 -22.48 -3.08 -7.53
CA ILE A 94 -22.19 -4.40 -8.09
C ILE A 94 -23.22 -4.69 -9.19
N ASN A 95 -22.76 -4.88 -10.42
CA ASN A 95 -23.57 -5.30 -11.55
C ASN A 95 -23.25 -6.76 -11.89
N SER A 96 -23.97 -7.67 -11.25
CA SER A 96 -23.74 -9.12 -11.43
C SER A 96 -24.09 -9.60 -12.86
N ASN A 97 -25.02 -8.95 -13.55
CA ASN A 97 -25.41 -9.30 -14.93
C ASN A 97 -24.27 -8.98 -15.90
N ASP A 98 -23.68 -7.79 -15.80
CA ASP A 98 -22.59 -7.34 -16.68
C ASP A 98 -21.22 -7.79 -16.17
N LYS A 99 -21.18 -8.48 -15.02
CA LYS A 99 -19.94 -8.92 -14.37
C LYS A 99 -18.95 -7.78 -14.17
N SER A 100 -19.46 -6.62 -13.72
CA SER A 100 -18.74 -5.38 -13.50
C SER A 100 -19.10 -4.77 -12.15
N PHE A 101 -18.38 -3.73 -11.79
CA PHE A 101 -18.68 -2.90 -10.62
C PHE A 101 -18.31 -1.46 -10.88
N GLY A 102 -18.91 -0.56 -10.10
CA GLY A 102 -18.53 0.84 -10.01
C GLY A 102 -18.15 1.22 -8.58
N ILE A 103 -17.32 2.23 -8.41
CA ILE A 103 -16.91 2.76 -7.12
C ILE A 103 -16.50 4.23 -7.24
N GLU A 104 -16.68 4.99 -6.18
CA GLU A 104 -16.34 6.41 -6.14
C GLU A 104 -15.27 6.70 -5.09
N LEU A 105 -14.42 7.69 -5.38
CA LEU A 105 -13.53 8.29 -4.40
C LEU A 105 -14.32 9.30 -3.57
N ASN A 106 -14.25 9.19 -2.24
CA ASN A 106 -14.81 10.19 -1.37
C ASN A 106 -14.03 11.51 -1.53
N LYS A 107 -14.76 12.60 -1.81
CA LYS A 107 -14.21 13.93 -2.07
C LYS A 107 -13.30 14.46 -0.94
N ASP A 108 -13.56 14.06 0.28
CA ASP A 108 -12.74 14.44 1.43
C ASP A 108 -11.29 13.89 1.33
N PHE A 109 -11.06 12.91 0.46
CA PHE A 109 -9.75 12.30 0.21
C PHE A 109 -9.17 12.63 -1.19
N ASP A 110 -9.80 13.52 -1.96
CA ASP A 110 -9.34 13.92 -3.30
C ASP A 110 -7.88 14.38 -3.30
N TYR A 111 -7.45 15.07 -2.25
CA TYR A 111 -6.08 15.56 -2.11
C TYR A 111 -5.03 14.45 -2.06
N LEU A 112 -5.40 13.23 -1.70
CA LEU A 112 -4.47 12.09 -1.67
C LEU A 112 -4.13 11.57 -3.07
N ILE A 113 -5.01 11.75 -4.05
CA ILE A 113 -4.90 11.17 -5.38
C ILE A 113 -5.10 12.22 -6.49
N LYS A 114 -6.29 12.84 -6.57
CA LYS A 114 -6.67 13.71 -7.70
C LYS A 114 -5.86 14.99 -7.82
N GLU A 115 -5.55 15.64 -6.71
CA GLU A 115 -4.75 16.86 -6.74
C GLU A 115 -3.35 16.64 -7.30
N LEU A 116 -2.88 15.39 -7.31
CA LEU A 116 -1.59 15.01 -7.88
C LEU A 116 -1.67 14.91 -9.41
N TYR A 117 -2.75 14.35 -9.95
CA TYR A 117 -2.97 14.28 -11.40
C TYR A 117 -3.15 15.68 -12.02
N ASN A 118 -3.84 16.55 -11.31
CA ASN A 118 -4.06 17.95 -11.75
C ASN A 118 -2.84 18.87 -11.51
N LYS A 119 -1.67 18.32 -11.12
CA LYS A 119 -0.44 19.07 -10.82
C LYS A 119 -0.59 20.17 -9.76
N LYS A 120 -1.69 20.19 -9.01
CA LYS A 120 -1.91 21.13 -7.90
C LYS A 120 -0.99 20.83 -6.71
N ARG A 121 -0.60 19.57 -6.53
CA ARG A 121 0.40 19.12 -5.57
C ARG A 121 1.44 18.23 -6.26
N LYS A 122 2.68 18.22 -5.76
CA LYS A 122 3.69 17.25 -6.20
C LYS A 122 3.44 15.92 -5.49
N ALA A 123 3.31 14.84 -6.27
CA ALA A 123 3.30 13.49 -5.71
C ALA A 123 4.56 13.27 -4.87
N LYS A 124 4.37 12.87 -3.62
CA LYS A 124 5.47 12.60 -2.70
C LYS A 124 5.82 11.11 -2.66
N CYS A 125 4.97 10.27 -3.24
CA CYS A 125 5.19 8.83 -3.33
C CYS A 125 4.67 8.27 -4.67
N PHE A 126 5.39 7.31 -5.22
CA PHE A 126 5.00 6.61 -6.44
C PHE A 126 5.65 5.23 -6.50
N PHE A 127 4.98 4.27 -7.14
CA PHE A 127 5.58 2.97 -7.46
C PHE A 127 4.85 2.27 -8.61
N ASP A 128 5.52 1.28 -9.21
CA ASP A 128 4.90 0.44 -10.24
C ASP A 128 4.05 -0.66 -9.60
N LEU A 129 2.74 -0.63 -9.90
CA LEU A 129 1.78 -1.60 -9.40
C LEU A 129 2.12 -3.04 -9.85
N ARG A 130 2.76 -3.22 -11.01
CA ARG A 130 3.15 -4.55 -11.48
C ARG A 130 4.18 -5.21 -10.55
N ILE A 131 5.07 -4.42 -9.95
CA ILE A 131 6.00 -4.88 -8.90
C ILE A 131 5.21 -5.18 -7.63
N PHE A 132 4.34 -4.26 -7.23
CA PHE A 132 3.54 -4.40 -6.02
C PHE A 132 2.65 -5.64 -6.04
N PHE A 133 2.01 -5.96 -7.16
CA PHE A 133 1.16 -7.14 -7.31
C PHE A 133 1.92 -8.47 -7.23
N LYS A 134 3.22 -8.48 -7.56
CA LYS A 134 4.08 -9.65 -7.39
C LYS A 134 4.43 -9.95 -5.93
N ILE A 135 4.33 -8.97 -5.04
CA ILE A 135 4.59 -9.15 -3.61
C ILE A 135 3.42 -9.91 -2.97
N LYS A 136 3.68 -11.12 -2.45
CA LYS A 136 2.61 -11.99 -1.91
C LYS A 136 2.23 -11.71 -0.46
N GLY A 137 3.16 -11.21 0.35
CA GLY A 137 2.97 -11.00 1.78
C GLY A 137 2.41 -9.63 2.14
N LYS A 138 1.38 -9.56 3.01
CA LYS A 138 0.83 -8.27 3.45
C LYS A 138 1.85 -7.40 4.20
N TYR A 139 2.70 -8.01 5.01
CA TYR A 139 3.76 -7.31 5.74
C TYR A 139 4.84 -6.79 4.79
N THR A 140 5.20 -7.59 3.80
CA THR A 140 6.15 -7.21 2.74
C THR A 140 5.62 -6.02 1.95
N LYS A 141 4.31 -6.00 1.61
CA LYS A 141 3.66 -4.87 0.94
C LYS A 141 3.69 -3.60 1.79
N ASN A 142 3.40 -3.72 3.08
CA ASN A 142 3.45 -2.58 4.00
C ASN A 142 4.86 -2.00 4.10
N LEU A 143 5.89 -2.86 4.21
CA LEU A 143 7.28 -2.42 4.24
C LEU A 143 7.70 -1.78 2.91
N TYR A 144 7.36 -2.40 1.78
CA TYR A 144 7.64 -1.85 0.45
C TYR A 144 7.07 -0.44 0.29
N ARG A 145 5.79 -0.23 0.62
CA ARG A 145 5.15 1.11 0.58
C ARG A 145 5.86 2.12 1.48
N LEU A 146 6.20 1.69 2.71
CA LEU A 146 6.90 2.54 3.66
C LEU A 146 8.25 3.00 3.11
N LEU A 147 9.03 2.09 2.50
CA LEU A 147 10.32 2.42 1.88
C LEU A 147 10.16 3.30 0.65
N MET A 148 9.09 3.11 -0.14
CA MET A 148 8.82 3.96 -1.31
C MET A 148 8.55 5.43 -0.93
N THR A 149 8.19 5.74 0.31
CA THR A 149 8.16 7.13 0.81
C THR A 149 9.53 7.80 0.74
N PHE A 150 10.60 7.03 0.87
CA PHE A 150 11.99 7.48 0.90
C PHE A 150 12.77 7.09 -0.36
N CYS A 151 12.07 6.78 -1.46
CA CYS A 151 12.68 6.32 -2.71
C CYS A 151 13.64 7.34 -3.34
N THR A 152 13.61 8.60 -2.93
CA THR A 152 14.51 9.65 -3.43
C THR A 152 15.79 9.80 -2.62
N THR A 153 15.79 9.38 -1.36
CA THR A 153 16.95 9.46 -0.46
C THR A 153 17.76 8.18 -0.42
N GLY A 154 17.09 7.01 -0.57
CA GLY A 154 17.73 5.70 -0.50
C GLY A 154 18.18 5.32 0.91
N GLU A 155 17.78 6.07 1.93
CA GLU A 155 18.14 5.80 3.32
C GLU A 155 17.03 6.15 4.30
N MET A 156 16.95 5.41 5.39
CA MET A 156 16.02 5.69 6.48
C MET A 156 16.45 5.02 7.79
N GLU A 157 16.10 5.64 8.91
CA GLU A 157 16.20 5.03 10.24
C GLU A 157 14.82 4.85 10.86
N PHE A 158 14.50 3.65 11.30
CA PHE A 158 13.25 3.34 12.00
C PHE A 158 13.52 2.82 13.41
N ARG A 159 12.72 3.28 14.37
CA ARG A 159 12.58 2.57 15.66
C ARG A 159 11.86 1.25 15.44
N GLU A 160 12.28 0.20 16.13
CA GLU A 160 11.68 -1.13 16.03
C GLU A 160 10.16 -1.11 16.29
N SER A 161 9.73 -0.38 17.31
CA SER A 161 8.31 -0.23 17.65
C SER A 161 7.49 0.34 16.47
N LEU A 162 8.05 1.34 15.78
CA LEU A 162 7.41 1.94 14.62
C LEU A 162 7.33 0.94 13.45
N LEU A 163 8.37 0.15 13.20
CA LEU A 163 8.30 -0.90 12.16
C LEU A 163 7.25 -1.96 12.50
N ILE A 164 7.20 -2.42 13.76
CA ILE A 164 6.21 -3.40 14.22
C ILE A 164 4.79 -2.85 13.96
N GLU A 165 4.54 -1.60 14.34
CA GLU A 165 3.27 -0.91 14.12
C GLU A 165 2.93 -0.79 12.64
N ARG A 166 3.84 -0.24 11.83
CA ARG A 166 3.62 0.02 10.39
C ARG A 166 3.48 -1.25 9.56
N LEU A 167 4.18 -2.31 9.95
CA LEU A 167 3.97 -3.62 9.34
C LEU A 167 2.64 -4.24 9.78
N GLY A 168 2.06 -3.81 10.89
CA GLY A 168 0.85 -4.38 11.48
C GLY A 168 1.09 -5.76 12.07
N ILE A 169 2.26 -5.94 12.68
CA ILE A 169 2.58 -7.15 13.41
C ILE A 169 1.77 -7.18 14.70
N ASP A 170 1.07 -8.29 14.94
CA ASP A 170 0.19 -8.46 16.09
C ASP A 170 0.92 -8.18 17.41
N GLU A 171 0.40 -7.23 18.18
CA GLU A 171 0.96 -6.78 19.45
C GLU A 171 0.96 -7.89 20.52
N LYS A 172 0.08 -8.88 20.40
CA LYS A 172 -0.02 -10.03 21.32
C LYS A 172 1.12 -11.04 21.14
N LEU A 173 1.86 -10.95 20.03
CA LEU A 173 2.99 -11.85 19.81
C LEU A 173 4.12 -11.60 20.82
N PRO A 174 4.84 -12.65 21.27
CA PRO A 174 6.07 -12.49 22.03
C PRO A 174 7.09 -11.60 21.30
N TYR A 175 7.84 -10.80 22.05
CA TYR A 175 8.77 -9.82 21.50
C TYR A 175 9.78 -10.44 20.51
N SER A 176 10.34 -11.62 20.84
CA SER A 176 11.27 -12.34 19.96
C SER A 176 10.64 -12.71 18.60
N ARG A 177 9.35 -13.07 18.59
CA ARG A 177 8.62 -13.36 17.34
C ARG A 177 8.35 -12.11 16.53
N LYS A 178 8.05 -10.99 17.19
CA LYS A 178 7.90 -9.68 16.48
C LYS A 178 9.21 -9.30 15.81
N GLN A 179 10.33 -9.39 16.52
CA GLN A 179 11.66 -9.11 15.98
C GLN A 179 12.00 -10.00 14.78
N LYS A 180 11.78 -11.31 14.93
CA LYS A 180 12.00 -12.24 13.82
C LYS A 180 11.21 -11.84 12.59
N LYS A 181 9.91 -11.51 12.76
CA LYS A 181 9.08 -11.05 11.64
C LYS A 181 9.63 -9.79 10.97
N VAL A 182 10.09 -8.79 11.75
CA VAL A 182 10.71 -7.58 11.18
C VAL A 182 11.93 -7.95 10.34
N ILE A 183 12.81 -8.81 10.88
CA ILE A 183 14.01 -9.25 10.16
C ILE A 183 13.65 -10.03 8.91
N ASP A 184 12.72 -10.98 8.99
CA ASP A 184 12.27 -11.78 7.85
C ASP A 184 11.71 -10.88 6.71
N GLU A 185 11.03 -9.78 7.06
CA GLU A 185 10.52 -8.84 6.06
C GLU A 185 11.62 -7.93 5.48
N LEU A 186 12.60 -7.52 6.29
CA LEU A 186 13.77 -6.78 5.81
C LEU A 186 14.62 -7.62 4.84
N GLU A 187 14.80 -8.91 5.11
CA GLU A 187 15.50 -9.80 4.19
C GLU A 187 14.83 -9.88 2.82
N LYS A 188 13.50 -9.93 2.77
CA LYS A 188 12.75 -9.93 1.50
C LYS A 188 12.92 -8.64 0.70
N MET A 189 13.28 -7.52 1.32
CA MET A 189 13.52 -6.27 0.60
C MET A 189 14.77 -6.34 -0.27
N LYS A 190 15.71 -7.23 0.02
CA LYS A 190 16.90 -7.46 -0.81
C LYS A 190 16.55 -7.93 -2.24
N ASP A 191 15.42 -8.61 -2.38
CA ASP A 191 14.92 -9.06 -3.69
C ASP A 191 14.16 -7.95 -4.46
N LEU A 192 13.78 -6.86 -3.78
CA LEU A 192 12.94 -5.80 -4.31
C LEU A 192 13.68 -4.48 -4.54
N PHE A 193 14.77 -4.26 -3.82
CA PHE A 193 15.57 -3.03 -3.88
C PHE A 193 17.03 -3.38 -4.19
N VAL A 194 17.63 -2.64 -5.12
CA VAL A 194 19.05 -2.81 -5.45
C VAL A 194 19.91 -2.30 -4.31
N ASP A 195 20.94 -3.06 -3.95
CA ASP A 195 21.89 -2.77 -2.89
C ASP A 195 21.22 -2.50 -1.53
N PHE A 196 20.11 -3.22 -1.26
CA PHE A 196 19.42 -3.10 0.01
C PHE A 196 20.24 -3.70 1.15
N GLU A 197 20.57 -2.86 2.10
CA GLU A 197 21.27 -3.24 3.33
C GLU A 197 20.52 -2.72 4.57
N TYR A 198 20.66 -3.41 5.69
CA TYR A 198 20.19 -2.91 6.97
C TYR A 198 21.17 -3.23 8.10
N LYS A 199 21.20 -2.33 9.09
CA LYS A 199 21.96 -2.50 10.32
C LYS A 199 21.05 -2.33 11.53
N VAL A 200 21.23 -3.22 12.52
CA VAL A 200 20.53 -3.11 13.81
C VAL A 200 21.42 -2.31 14.75
N VAL A 201 20.98 -1.14 15.14
CA VAL A 201 21.67 -0.25 16.06
C VAL A 201 21.02 -0.30 17.43
N ARG A 202 21.82 -0.55 18.47
CA ARG A 202 21.39 -0.47 19.87
C ARG A 202 22.19 0.64 20.56
N LYS A 203 21.49 1.60 21.16
CA LYS A 203 22.12 2.62 22.02
C LYS A 203 21.81 2.28 23.48
N GLY A 204 22.76 1.64 24.17
CA GLY A 204 22.61 1.25 25.59
C GLY A 204 21.41 0.33 25.85
N ALA A 205 20.67 0.57 26.93
CA ALA A 205 19.41 -0.08 27.24
C ALA A 205 18.23 0.43 26.37
N GLY A 206 18.50 1.29 25.39
CA GLY A 206 17.49 1.93 24.54
C GLY A 206 16.86 1.01 23.51
N ALA A 207 15.77 1.48 22.92
CA ALA A 207 15.03 0.80 21.86
C ALA A 207 15.94 0.52 20.66
N ARG A 208 15.78 -0.65 20.04
CA ARG A 208 16.43 -0.98 18.78
C ARG A 208 15.99 -0.02 17.67
N LYS A 209 16.93 0.28 16.80
CA LYS A 209 16.72 1.00 15.56
C LYS A 209 17.27 0.18 14.41
N TYR A 210 16.63 0.33 13.25
CA TYR A 210 17.06 -0.24 11.99
C TYR A 210 17.46 0.90 11.07
N GLN A 211 18.73 0.91 10.66
CA GLN A 211 19.23 1.79 9.61
C GLN A 211 19.16 1.03 8.30
N LEU A 212 18.46 1.57 7.32
CA LEU A 212 18.20 0.97 6.03
C LEU A 212 18.82 1.84 4.95
N ASN A 213 19.50 1.20 3.99
CA ASN A 213 20.10 1.87 2.84
C ASN A 213 19.79 1.06 1.57
N TRP A 214 19.58 1.73 0.45
CA TRP A 214 19.41 1.12 -0.87
C TRP A 214 19.75 2.11 -1.99
N ASP A 215 20.00 1.61 -3.21
CA ASP A 215 20.21 2.48 -4.37
C ASP A 215 18.89 3.13 -4.82
N ALA A 216 18.67 4.38 -4.42
CA ALA A 216 17.49 5.16 -4.81
C ALA A 216 17.40 5.37 -6.34
N ASN A 217 18.52 5.46 -7.05
CA ASN A 217 18.54 5.66 -8.50
C ASN A 217 18.16 4.39 -9.25
N ALA A 218 18.64 3.23 -8.80
CA ALA A 218 18.22 1.95 -9.36
C ALA A 218 16.74 1.69 -9.11
N THR A 219 16.23 1.99 -7.90
CA THR A 219 14.81 1.88 -7.59
C THR A 219 13.95 2.75 -8.51
N LYS A 220 14.39 3.98 -8.82
CA LYS A 220 13.73 4.85 -9.81
C LYS A 220 13.77 4.25 -11.21
N ARG A 221 14.91 3.67 -11.64
CA ARG A 221 15.06 3.01 -12.95
C ARG A 221 14.18 1.78 -13.04
N PHE A 222 14.10 0.98 -11.98
CA PHE A 222 13.25 -0.22 -11.94
C PHE A 222 11.77 0.12 -12.06
N ASN A 223 11.33 1.17 -11.40
CA ASN A 223 9.96 1.68 -11.52
C ASN A 223 9.68 2.32 -12.89
N ASN A 224 10.71 2.74 -13.63
CA ASN A 224 10.61 3.33 -14.97
C ASN A 224 10.89 2.34 -16.10
N LEU A 225 11.36 1.13 -15.81
CA LEU A 225 11.53 0.11 -16.85
C LEU A 225 10.16 -0.29 -17.38
N ARG A 226 9.88 0.12 -18.61
CA ARG A 226 8.78 -0.43 -19.41
C ARG A 226 9.08 -1.90 -19.63
N VAL A 227 8.36 -2.77 -18.93
CA VAL A 227 8.31 -4.20 -19.23
C VAL A 227 7.13 -4.46 -20.13
#